data_f21543504395863b87f1ad6218282b95
#
_entry.id   f21543504395863b87f1ad6218282b95
#
_cell.length_a   1.000
_cell.length_b   1.000
_cell.length_c   1.000
_cell.angle_alpha   90.00
_cell.angle_beta   90.00
_cell.angle_gamma   90.00
#
_symmetry.space_group_name_H-M   'P 1'
#
loop_
_entity.id
_entity.type
_entity.pdbx_description
1 polymer ?
#
loop_
_entity_poly.entity_id
_entity_poly.type
_entity_poly.pdbx_seq_one_letter_code
_entity_poly.pdbx_strand_id
1 'polypeptide(L)'
;IFPKRGKKILLMSETKDYLWGNLKAIDERLHERGLDKKFHISYSFRKAVGTHMSVFSWAKLIFKVAQQDYVFVDDYVPVFGFLNLHKKTKLIQVWHAGVGFKSVGYSRFGKHGTPFPSGSCHKKYDYVLVGSKELVEVYSEVFGLKKEVFLPVGMPRLDGFLDEDRIQSFKEAFYQEYPDMKNKKIILFAPTFRGGGQKNAHYNYGWLDLKKIYEFCGEDYVFLVKVHPFVDDPIDIPEKYQDRIKDFAAYPNINDLYYVTDILITDYSSNYFEYSLMKRPILFFTPDREIYELSRGVHRSVKECAPGKVCDTFEELMEALENQDYEIEKVYKFVEENFADYDGHAADKAIDQILLKM
;
A
#
# COMPACT_ATOMS: atom_id res chain seq x y z
N ILE A 1 -9.33 -33.98 8.95
CA ILE A 1 -10.55 -34.12 9.72
C ILE A 1 -11.73 -33.48 8.99
N PHE A 2 -11.57 -32.29 8.40
CA PHE A 2 -12.63 -31.62 7.64
C PHE A 2 -12.55 -31.94 6.15
N PRO A 3 -13.66 -32.28 5.49
CA PRO A 3 -13.66 -32.59 4.07
C PRO A 3 -13.37 -31.28 3.28
N LYS A 4 -12.42 -31.38 2.37
CA LYS A 4 -11.99 -30.27 1.50
C LYS A 4 -12.70 -30.42 0.15
N ARG A 5 -13.71 -29.55 -0.10
CA ARG A 5 -14.56 -29.57 -1.30
C ARG A 5 -14.30 -28.43 -2.27
N GLY A 6 -13.31 -27.56 -1.96
CA GLY A 6 -12.97 -26.39 -2.77
C GLY A 6 -14.05 -25.29 -2.76
N LYS A 7 -14.82 -25.18 -1.67
CA LYS A 7 -15.98 -24.25 -1.60
C LYS A 7 -15.94 -23.26 -0.45
N LYS A 8 -14.96 -23.36 0.46
CA LYS A 8 -14.89 -22.50 1.65
C LYS A 8 -13.72 -21.53 1.55
N ILE A 9 -14.04 -20.26 1.62
CA ILE A 9 -13.09 -19.15 1.56
C ILE A 9 -13.06 -18.43 2.91
N LEU A 10 -11.86 -18.12 3.39
CA LEU A 10 -11.64 -17.22 4.52
C LEU A 10 -10.86 -15.99 4.02
N LEU A 11 -11.41 -14.81 4.21
CA LEU A 11 -10.72 -13.56 4.09
C LEU A 11 -10.23 -13.12 5.47
N MET A 12 -8.92 -12.93 5.64
CA MET A 12 -8.31 -12.74 6.95
C MET A 12 -7.30 -11.61 6.96
N SER A 13 -7.42 -10.71 7.94
CA SER A 13 -6.42 -9.68 8.25
C SER A 13 -6.08 -9.72 9.75
N GLU A 14 -4.79 -9.53 10.05
CA GLU A 14 -4.26 -9.35 11.39
C GLU A 14 -3.82 -7.90 11.66
N THR A 15 -3.98 -7.01 10.67
CA THR A 15 -3.60 -5.59 10.73
C THR A 15 -4.80 -4.66 10.75
N LYS A 16 -5.94 -5.12 10.24
CA LYS A 16 -7.20 -4.39 10.20
C LYS A 16 -8.33 -5.20 10.85
N ASP A 17 -9.22 -4.51 11.54
CA ASP A 17 -10.42 -5.08 12.17
C ASP A 17 -11.66 -5.02 11.27
N TYR A 18 -11.47 -4.62 10.01
CA TYR A 18 -12.50 -4.54 8.96
C TYR A 18 -11.96 -4.96 7.60
N LEU A 19 -12.87 -5.22 6.68
CA LEU A 19 -12.55 -5.57 5.29
C LEU A 19 -11.95 -4.38 4.54
N TRP A 20 -10.74 -4.55 3.98
CA TRP A 20 -9.95 -3.47 3.41
C TRP A 20 -9.10 -3.93 2.21
N GLY A 21 -8.71 -2.96 1.36
CA GLY A 21 -7.68 -3.12 0.34
C GLY A 21 -7.97 -4.25 -0.65
N ASN A 22 -6.98 -5.07 -0.93
CA ASN A 22 -7.11 -6.17 -1.89
C ASN A 22 -8.12 -7.22 -1.46
N LEU A 23 -8.27 -7.48 -0.15
CA LEU A 23 -9.30 -8.40 0.35
C LEU A 23 -10.71 -7.87 0.06
N LYS A 24 -10.92 -6.56 0.24
CA LYS A 24 -12.19 -5.92 -0.07
C LYS A 24 -12.53 -6.01 -1.55
N ALA A 25 -11.59 -5.66 -2.42
CA ALA A 25 -11.78 -5.71 -3.86
C ALA A 25 -12.11 -7.12 -4.37
N ILE A 26 -11.43 -8.15 -3.82
CA ILE A 26 -11.74 -9.55 -4.14
C ILE A 26 -13.13 -9.93 -3.64
N ASP A 27 -13.51 -9.54 -2.42
CA ASP A 27 -14.82 -9.85 -1.84
C ASP A 27 -15.95 -9.22 -2.65
N GLU A 28 -15.85 -7.93 -2.94
CA GLU A 28 -16.82 -7.20 -3.77
C GLU A 28 -16.96 -7.88 -5.14
N ARG A 29 -15.84 -8.24 -5.78
CA ARG A 29 -15.88 -8.88 -7.09
C ARG A 29 -16.46 -10.29 -7.06
N LEU A 30 -16.26 -11.05 -5.97
CA LEU A 30 -16.91 -12.35 -5.77
C LEU A 30 -18.45 -12.20 -5.71
N HIS A 31 -18.94 -11.19 -5.01
CA HIS A 31 -20.38 -10.90 -4.89
C HIS A 31 -20.95 -10.40 -6.22
N GLU A 32 -20.32 -9.45 -6.89
CA GLU A 32 -20.74 -8.94 -8.20
C GLU A 32 -20.86 -10.05 -9.25
N ARG A 33 -19.96 -11.04 -9.22
CA ARG A 33 -20.00 -12.21 -10.11
C ARG A 33 -20.97 -13.31 -9.65
N GLY A 34 -21.68 -13.12 -8.53
CA GLY A 34 -22.58 -14.10 -7.95
C GLY A 34 -21.88 -15.37 -7.46
N LEU A 35 -20.55 -15.31 -7.20
CA LEU A 35 -19.76 -16.45 -6.76
C LEU A 35 -19.92 -16.75 -5.27
N ASP A 36 -20.47 -15.83 -4.49
CA ASP A 36 -20.95 -16.04 -3.12
C ASP A 36 -22.00 -17.16 -3.00
N LYS A 37 -22.75 -17.42 -4.09
CA LYS A 37 -23.67 -18.55 -4.18
C LYS A 37 -22.96 -19.91 -4.37
N LYS A 38 -21.74 -19.89 -4.93
CA LYS A 38 -20.93 -21.10 -5.17
C LYS A 38 -19.95 -21.36 -4.02
N PHE A 39 -19.40 -20.29 -3.43
CA PHE A 39 -18.41 -20.34 -2.37
C PHE A 39 -19.00 -19.83 -1.06
N HIS A 40 -18.69 -20.52 0.04
CA HIS A 40 -19.00 -20.04 1.37
C HIS A 40 -17.90 -19.12 1.87
N ILE A 41 -18.13 -17.82 1.85
CA ILE A 41 -17.17 -16.79 2.26
C ILE A 41 -17.30 -16.55 3.77
N SER A 42 -16.19 -16.50 4.47
CA SER A 42 -16.10 -16.19 5.90
C SER A 42 -14.98 -15.21 6.17
N TYR A 43 -15.06 -14.46 7.28
CA TYR A 43 -14.19 -13.33 7.58
C TYR A 43 -13.52 -13.50 8.94
N SER A 44 -12.26 -13.03 9.05
CA SER A 44 -11.52 -12.99 10.31
C SER A 44 -10.63 -11.76 10.32
N PHE A 45 -11.12 -10.67 10.89
CA PHE A 45 -10.42 -9.38 10.95
C PHE A 45 -10.11 -9.01 12.38
N ARG A 46 -8.88 -8.60 12.65
CA ARG A 46 -8.47 -8.07 13.94
C ARG A 46 -7.19 -7.24 13.82
N LYS A 47 -7.02 -6.28 14.71
CA LYS A 47 -5.72 -5.63 14.95
C LYS A 47 -4.92 -6.48 15.92
N ALA A 48 -3.99 -7.30 15.41
CA ALA A 48 -3.19 -8.18 16.25
C ALA A 48 -2.12 -7.42 17.05
N VAL A 49 -1.65 -6.29 16.54
CA VAL A 49 -0.63 -5.47 17.22
C VAL A 49 -1.20 -4.88 18.50
N GLY A 50 -0.58 -5.22 19.63
CA GLY A 50 -0.99 -4.73 20.96
C GLY A 50 -2.19 -5.45 21.59
N THR A 51 -2.70 -6.54 20.94
CA THR A 51 -3.81 -7.33 21.47
C THR A 51 -3.35 -8.74 21.85
N HIS A 52 -3.73 -9.19 23.05
CA HIS A 52 -3.53 -10.57 23.48
C HIS A 52 -4.78 -11.39 23.15
N MET A 53 -4.58 -12.56 22.53
CA MET A 53 -5.65 -13.54 22.36
C MET A 53 -5.63 -14.55 23.50
N SER A 54 -6.82 -14.83 24.04
CA SER A 54 -6.98 -15.94 24.96
C SER A 54 -6.75 -17.29 24.23
N VAL A 55 -6.40 -18.32 24.98
CA VAL A 55 -6.23 -19.69 24.43
C VAL A 55 -7.50 -20.15 23.69
N PHE A 56 -8.67 -19.80 24.21
CA PHE A 56 -9.95 -20.13 23.60
C PHE A 56 -10.15 -19.42 22.25
N SER A 57 -9.76 -18.15 22.16
CA SER A 57 -9.82 -17.39 20.89
C SER A 57 -8.85 -17.95 19.85
N TRP A 58 -7.66 -18.38 20.27
CA TRP A 58 -6.71 -19.08 19.42
C TRP A 58 -7.28 -20.41 18.90
N ALA A 59 -7.86 -21.21 19.79
CA ALA A 59 -8.48 -22.48 19.39
C ALA A 59 -9.59 -22.26 18.36
N LYS A 60 -10.45 -21.24 18.58
CA LYS A 60 -11.51 -20.87 17.64
C LYS A 60 -10.98 -20.45 16.27
N LEU A 61 -9.89 -19.63 16.24
CA LEU A 61 -9.25 -19.23 14.99
C LEU A 61 -8.66 -20.42 14.24
N ILE A 62 -7.89 -21.27 14.93
CA ILE A 62 -7.28 -22.48 14.34
C ILE A 62 -8.36 -23.40 13.77
N PHE A 63 -9.45 -23.62 14.53
CA PHE A 63 -10.57 -24.44 14.09
C PHE A 63 -11.24 -23.82 12.84
N LYS A 64 -11.43 -22.50 12.80
CA LYS A 64 -11.98 -21.80 11.64
C LYS A 64 -11.09 -21.97 10.41
N VAL A 65 -9.78 -21.74 10.55
CA VAL A 65 -8.79 -21.91 9.46
C VAL A 65 -8.76 -23.37 8.98
N ALA A 66 -8.79 -24.34 9.90
CA ALA A 66 -8.74 -25.76 9.55
C ALA A 66 -9.92 -26.23 8.68
N GLN A 67 -11.03 -25.52 8.68
CA GLN A 67 -12.21 -25.84 7.87
C GLN A 67 -12.11 -25.31 6.43
N GLN A 68 -11.23 -24.35 6.15
CA GLN A 68 -11.22 -23.62 4.88
C GLN A 68 -10.49 -24.39 3.78
N ASP A 69 -10.94 -24.16 2.55
CA ASP A 69 -10.26 -24.63 1.34
C ASP A 69 -9.27 -23.56 0.83
N TYR A 70 -9.65 -22.28 0.94
CA TYR A 70 -8.85 -21.13 0.56
C TYR A 70 -8.78 -20.14 1.72
N VAL A 71 -7.58 -19.64 2.01
CA VAL A 71 -7.33 -18.61 3.03
C VAL A 71 -6.58 -17.48 2.37
N PHE A 72 -7.24 -16.33 2.23
CA PHE A 72 -6.63 -15.12 1.71
C PHE A 72 -6.17 -14.23 2.86
N VAL A 73 -4.93 -13.76 2.79
CA VAL A 73 -4.33 -12.87 3.79
C VAL A 73 -3.70 -11.65 3.12
N ASP A 74 -3.78 -10.50 3.77
CA ASP A 74 -3.28 -9.22 3.25
C ASP A 74 -1.94 -8.78 3.82
N ASP A 75 -1.42 -9.47 4.83
CA ASP A 75 -0.18 -9.14 5.50
C ASP A 75 0.49 -10.40 6.09
N TYR A 76 1.60 -10.18 6.80
CA TYR A 76 2.27 -11.23 7.54
C TYR A 76 1.40 -11.73 8.70
N VAL A 77 1.08 -13.01 8.70
CA VAL A 77 0.25 -13.66 9.73
C VAL A 77 1.07 -14.72 10.47
N PRO A 78 1.66 -14.39 11.63
CA PRO A 78 2.64 -15.24 12.32
C PRO A 78 2.16 -16.67 12.61
N VAL A 79 0.87 -16.87 12.85
CA VAL A 79 0.31 -18.20 13.16
C VAL A 79 0.59 -19.22 12.06
N PHE A 80 0.67 -18.82 10.80
CA PHE A 80 0.99 -19.73 9.71
C PHE A 80 2.45 -20.19 9.69
N GLY A 81 3.35 -19.52 10.43
CA GLY A 81 4.70 -20.03 10.66
C GLY A 81 4.72 -21.35 11.44
N PHE A 82 3.73 -21.57 12.31
CA PHE A 82 3.63 -22.74 13.21
C PHE A 82 2.59 -23.75 12.74
N LEU A 83 1.52 -23.30 12.05
CA LEU A 83 0.47 -24.19 11.58
C LEU A 83 0.87 -24.93 10.31
N ASN A 84 0.66 -26.24 10.31
CA ASN A 84 0.69 -27.04 9.09
C ASN A 84 -0.74 -27.17 8.56
N LEU A 85 -1.03 -26.44 7.49
CA LEU A 85 -2.32 -26.52 6.82
C LEU A 85 -2.50 -27.88 6.12
N HIS A 86 -3.75 -28.28 5.94
CA HIS A 86 -4.05 -29.46 5.14
C HIS A 86 -3.57 -29.23 3.70
N LYS A 87 -2.92 -30.23 3.06
CA LYS A 87 -2.33 -30.14 1.71
C LYS A 87 -3.24 -29.62 0.59
N LYS A 88 -4.57 -29.74 0.78
CA LYS A 88 -5.58 -29.21 -0.15
C LYS A 88 -6.04 -27.80 0.19
N THR A 89 -5.68 -27.25 1.38
CA THR A 89 -5.97 -25.88 1.73
C THR A 89 -4.93 -25.00 1.06
N LYS A 90 -5.37 -23.96 0.37
CA LYS A 90 -4.51 -22.97 -0.29
C LYS A 90 -4.39 -21.72 0.58
N LEU A 91 -3.17 -21.30 0.86
CA LEU A 91 -2.85 -20.03 1.53
C LEU A 91 -2.42 -19.03 0.48
N ILE A 92 -3.19 -17.96 0.35
CA ILE A 92 -3.03 -16.95 -0.69
C ILE A 92 -2.67 -15.61 -0.03
N GLN A 93 -1.51 -15.06 -0.39
CA GLN A 93 -1.11 -13.72 0.01
C GLN A 93 -1.54 -12.73 -1.04
N VAL A 94 -2.45 -11.81 -0.68
CA VAL A 94 -2.87 -10.73 -1.60
C VAL A 94 -2.07 -9.46 -1.40
N TRP A 95 -1.25 -9.40 -0.34
CA TRP A 95 -0.39 -8.29 0.05
C TRP A 95 -1.14 -6.95 0.18
N HIS A 96 -0.43 -5.91 0.56
CA HIS A 96 -1.01 -4.58 0.74
C HIS A 96 -0.17 -3.47 0.08
N ALA A 97 1.00 -3.79 -0.43
CA ALA A 97 1.87 -2.87 -1.14
C ALA A 97 2.20 -3.41 -2.53
N GLY A 98 2.12 -2.58 -3.54
CA GLY A 98 2.49 -2.94 -4.91
C GLY A 98 3.99 -3.20 -5.00
N VAL A 99 4.77 -2.20 -4.69
CA VAL A 99 6.23 -2.23 -4.54
C VAL A 99 6.63 -1.28 -3.43
N GLY A 100 7.83 -1.42 -2.92
CA GLY A 100 8.34 -0.50 -1.91
C GLY A 100 9.84 -0.61 -1.76
N PHE A 101 10.43 0.39 -1.16
CA PHE A 101 11.87 0.39 -0.84
C PHE A 101 12.19 -0.40 0.42
N LYS A 102 11.21 -0.48 1.35
CA LYS A 102 11.41 -1.08 2.68
C LYS A 102 11.73 -2.57 2.60
N SER A 103 12.69 -3.01 3.40
CA SER A 103 13.01 -4.43 3.56
C SER A 103 11.84 -5.23 4.09
N VAL A 104 11.56 -6.39 3.46
CA VAL A 104 10.55 -7.37 3.87
C VAL A 104 11.14 -8.78 3.82
N GLY A 105 10.56 -9.73 4.53
CA GLY A 105 11.01 -11.12 4.51
C GLY A 105 12.50 -11.27 4.79
N TYR A 106 13.22 -11.98 3.93
CA TYR A 106 14.65 -12.24 4.09
C TYR A 106 15.55 -11.01 4.00
N SER A 107 15.15 -9.97 3.29
CA SER A 107 15.94 -8.72 3.27
C SER A 107 15.98 -7.99 4.61
N ARG A 108 15.18 -8.45 5.60
CA ARG A 108 15.23 -8.01 7.00
C ARG A 108 16.13 -8.85 7.90
N PHE A 109 16.88 -9.80 7.37
CA PHE A 109 17.78 -10.65 8.16
C PHE A 109 18.72 -9.80 9.02
N GLY A 110 18.83 -10.17 10.30
CA GLY A 110 19.65 -9.44 11.28
C GLY A 110 19.05 -8.13 11.81
N LYS A 111 17.90 -7.68 11.31
CA LYS A 111 17.19 -6.47 11.78
C LYS A 111 16.11 -6.83 12.79
N HIS A 112 15.78 -5.89 13.68
CA HIS A 112 14.71 -6.09 14.67
C HIS A 112 13.39 -6.48 13.99
N GLY A 113 12.71 -7.50 14.53
CA GLY A 113 11.47 -8.03 13.96
C GLY A 113 11.69 -8.89 12.71
N THR A 114 12.91 -9.39 12.49
CA THR A 114 13.19 -10.35 11.43
C THR A 114 12.39 -11.63 11.66
N PRO A 115 11.54 -12.06 10.70
CA PRO A 115 10.98 -13.41 10.74
C PRO A 115 12.12 -14.39 10.44
N PHE A 116 12.56 -15.15 11.46
CA PHE A 116 13.70 -16.03 11.28
C PHE A 116 13.41 -17.16 10.31
N PRO A 117 14.40 -17.68 9.54
CA PRO A 117 14.20 -18.49 8.33
C PRO A 117 13.30 -19.71 8.53
N SER A 118 13.38 -20.38 9.67
CA SER A 118 12.65 -21.61 9.91
C SER A 118 11.18 -21.44 10.31
N GLY A 119 10.78 -20.24 10.74
CA GLY A 119 9.43 -19.95 11.22
C GLY A 119 8.62 -18.98 10.34
N SER A 120 9.18 -18.53 9.22
CA SER A 120 8.50 -17.55 8.38
C SER A 120 7.25 -18.12 7.73
N CYS A 121 6.11 -17.43 7.91
CA CYS A 121 4.87 -17.77 7.22
C CYS A 121 4.97 -17.51 5.71
N HIS A 122 5.90 -16.66 5.24
CA HIS A 122 6.11 -16.42 3.82
C HIS A 122 6.40 -17.70 3.04
N LYS A 123 7.07 -18.68 3.63
CA LYS A 123 7.33 -19.98 3.01
C LYS A 123 6.12 -20.88 2.82
N LYS A 124 4.98 -20.51 3.38
CA LYS A 124 3.76 -21.33 3.39
C LYS A 124 2.76 -20.92 2.31
N TYR A 125 3.00 -19.84 1.57
CA TYR A 125 2.06 -19.38 0.54
C TYR A 125 2.04 -20.32 -0.66
N ASP A 126 0.83 -20.70 -1.08
CA ASP A 126 0.59 -21.42 -2.34
C ASP A 126 0.51 -20.46 -3.51
N TYR A 127 0.02 -19.21 -3.27
CA TYR A 127 -0.07 -18.14 -4.25
C TYR A 127 0.23 -16.79 -3.60
N VAL A 128 0.89 -15.91 -4.34
CA VAL A 128 1.17 -14.52 -3.94
C VAL A 128 0.78 -13.61 -5.08
N LEU A 129 -0.13 -12.66 -4.85
CA LEU A 129 -0.41 -11.63 -5.84
C LEU A 129 0.68 -10.57 -5.83
N VAL A 130 1.16 -10.19 -7.00
CA VAL A 130 2.13 -9.11 -7.18
C VAL A 130 1.65 -8.13 -8.25
N GLY A 131 2.10 -6.88 -8.12
CA GLY A 131 1.65 -5.79 -8.98
C GLY A 131 2.04 -5.93 -10.45
N SER A 132 3.16 -6.61 -10.73
CA SER A 132 3.67 -6.79 -12.11
C SER A 132 4.58 -8.00 -12.23
N LYS A 133 4.94 -8.36 -13.46
CA LYS A 133 5.93 -9.41 -13.76
C LYS A 133 7.32 -9.05 -13.24
N GLU A 134 7.69 -7.78 -13.29
CA GLU A 134 8.98 -7.26 -12.82
C GLU A 134 9.17 -7.49 -11.31
N LEU A 135 8.08 -7.49 -10.54
CA LEU A 135 8.11 -7.70 -9.10
C LEU A 135 8.21 -9.18 -8.68
N VAL A 136 8.01 -10.12 -9.60
CA VAL A 136 8.11 -11.55 -9.31
C VAL A 136 9.50 -11.92 -8.79
N GLU A 137 10.56 -11.41 -9.44
CA GLU A 137 11.95 -11.66 -9.01
C GLU A 137 12.20 -11.16 -7.59
N VAL A 138 11.85 -9.89 -7.34
CA VAL A 138 12.06 -9.23 -6.04
C VAL A 138 11.33 -9.97 -4.92
N TYR A 139 10.05 -10.29 -5.11
CA TYR A 139 9.27 -10.97 -4.07
C TYR A 139 9.65 -12.46 -3.93
N SER A 140 10.08 -13.12 -5.01
CA SER A 140 10.63 -14.47 -4.96
C SER A 140 11.86 -14.54 -4.04
N GLU A 141 12.77 -13.59 -4.19
CA GLU A 141 13.96 -13.46 -3.36
C GLU A 141 13.60 -13.19 -1.89
N VAL A 142 12.80 -12.14 -1.62
CA VAL A 142 12.54 -11.72 -0.23
C VAL A 142 11.62 -12.66 0.54
N PHE A 143 10.77 -13.43 -0.12
CA PHE A 143 9.92 -14.43 0.53
C PHE A 143 10.55 -15.83 0.52
N GLY A 144 11.58 -16.04 -0.29
CA GLY A 144 12.25 -17.34 -0.43
C GLY A 144 11.34 -18.39 -1.06
N LEU A 145 10.54 -18.00 -2.04
CA LEU A 145 9.60 -18.82 -2.77
C LEU A 145 10.00 -18.97 -4.24
N LYS A 146 9.55 -20.04 -4.88
CA LYS A 146 9.72 -20.21 -6.33
C LYS A 146 8.84 -19.21 -7.09
N LYS A 147 9.30 -18.77 -8.27
CA LYS A 147 8.60 -17.77 -9.11
C LYS A 147 7.19 -18.19 -9.51
N GLU A 148 6.94 -19.49 -9.70
CA GLU A 148 5.65 -20.03 -10.10
C GLU A 148 4.53 -19.84 -9.05
N VAL A 149 4.90 -19.49 -7.81
CA VAL A 149 3.95 -19.17 -6.73
C VAL A 149 3.36 -17.78 -6.92
N PHE A 150 4.05 -16.90 -7.66
CA PHE A 150 3.67 -15.50 -7.84
C PHE A 150 2.75 -15.32 -9.05
N LEU A 151 1.64 -14.64 -8.83
CA LEU A 151 0.66 -14.29 -9.85
C LEU A 151 0.76 -12.78 -10.13
N PRO A 152 1.36 -12.38 -11.26
CA PRO A 152 1.51 -10.97 -11.64
C PRO A 152 0.21 -10.43 -12.26
N VAL A 153 -0.87 -10.48 -11.50
CA VAL A 153 -2.21 -10.09 -11.96
C VAL A 153 -2.53 -8.62 -11.70
N GLY A 154 -1.64 -7.90 -11.02
CA GLY A 154 -1.90 -6.57 -10.51
C GLY A 154 -2.41 -6.59 -9.08
N MET A 155 -2.80 -5.41 -8.59
CA MET A 155 -3.33 -5.22 -7.24
C MET A 155 -4.84 -5.00 -7.31
N PRO A 156 -5.68 -5.92 -6.84
CA PRO A 156 -7.15 -5.83 -6.96
C PRO A 156 -7.76 -4.49 -6.52
N ARG A 157 -7.23 -3.87 -5.47
CA ARG A 157 -7.70 -2.57 -4.98
C ARG A 157 -7.47 -1.40 -5.94
N LEU A 158 -6.66 -1.60 -6.98
CA LEU A 158 -6.38 -0.58 -7.99
C LEU A 158 -7.29 -0.69 -9.21
N ASP A 159 -8.13 -1.71 -9.31
CA ASP A 159 -9.01 -1.90 -10.46
C ASP A 159 -9.89 -0.66 -10.74
N GLY A 160 -10.30 0.05 -9.66
CA GLY A 160 -11.03 1.31 -9.79
C GLY A 160 -10.22 2.53 -10.23
N PHE A 161 -8.88 2.43 -10.37
CA PHE A 161 -8.05 3.57 -10.82
C PHE A 161 -8.15 3.84 -12.33
N LEU A 162 -8.68 2.90 -13.10
CA LEU A 162 -8.94 3.05 -14.53
C LEU A 162 -10.41 3.35 -14.84
N ASP A 163 -11.26 3.46 -13.82
CA ASP A 163 -12.67 3.79 -13.94
C ASP A 163 -12.85 5.32 -14.02
N GLU A 164 -12.99 5.84 -15.24
CA GLU A 164 -13.12 7.28 -15.49
C GLU A 164 -14.38 7.89 -14.86
N ASP A 165 -15.51 7.16 -14.84
CA ASP A 165 -16.76 7.65 -14.26
C ASP A 165 -16.62 7.80 -12.74
N ARG A 166 -15.98 6.85 -12.10
CA ARG A 166 -15.65 6.91 -10.67
C ARG A 166 -14.72 8.08 -10.35
N ILE A 167 -13.67 8.25 -11.15
CA ILE A 167 -12.71 9.35 -10.98
C ILE A 167 -13.41 10.70 -11.11
N GLN A 168 -14.26 10.86 -12.13
CA GLN A 168 -14.98 12.09 -12.38
C GLN A 168 -15.97 12.40 -11.25
N SER A 169 -16.76 11.39 -10.85
CA SER A 169 -17.71 11.53 -9.72
C SER A 169 -17.01 11.93 -8.42
N PHE A 170 -15.84 11.35 -8.16
CA PHE A 170 -15.03 11.74 -7.01
C PHE A 170 -14.58 13.20 -7.09
N LYS A 171 -14.04 13.63 -8.24
CA LYS A 171 -13.58 15.02 -8.43
C LYS A 171 -14.72 16.03 -8.21
N GLU A 172 -15.89 15.74 -8.71
CA GLU A 172 -17.05 16.61 -8.54
C GLU A 172 -17.43 16.74 -7.05
N ALA A 173 -17.51 15.62 -6.34
CA ALA A 173 -17.80 15.61 -4.89
C ALA A 173 -16.70 16.34 -4.09
N PHE A 174 -15.43 16.08 -4.42
CA PHE A 174 -14.30 16.72 -3.75
C PHE A 174 -14.32 18.25 -3.91
N TYR A 175 -14.53 18.75 -5.12
CA TYR A 175 -14.58 20.20 -5.35
C TYR A 175 -15.89 20.87 -4.91
N GLN A 176 -16.95 20.10 -4.61
CA GLN A 176 -18.12 20.62 -3.89
C GLN A 176 -17.80 20.80 -2.40
N GLU A 177 -17.03 19.89 -1.80
CA GLU A 177 -16.61 19.96 -0.40
C GLU A 177 -15.49 21.00 -0.20
N TYR A 178 -14.57 21.13 -1.18
CA TYR A 178 -13.42 22.04 -1.14
C TYR A 178 -13.42 23.00 -2.35
N PRO A 179 -14.38 23.94 -2.43
CA PRO A 179 -14.53 24.81 -3.62
C PRO A 179 -13.36 25.75 -3.86
N ASP A 180 -12.62 26.12 -2.81
CA ASP A 180 -11.43 26.96 -2.86
C ASP A 180 -10.22 26.29 -3.55
N MET A 181 -10.26 24.98 -3.78
CA MET A 181 -9.23 24.22 -4.47
C MET A 181 -9.54 23.97 -5.96
N LYS A 182 -10.77 24.24 -6.42
CA LYS A 182 -11.26 23.82 -7.74
C LYS A 182 -10.39 24.27 -8.92
N ASN A 183 -9.79 25.44 -8.82
CA ASN A 183 -9.00 26.03 -9.91
C ASN A 183 -7.49 26.09 -9.58
N LYS A 184 -7.07 25.33 -8.58
CA LYS A 184 -5.68 25.27 -8.14
C LYS A 184 -5.09 23.89 -8.40
N LYS A 185 -3.79 23.84 -8.63
CA LYS A 185 -3.04 22.61 -8.66
C LYS A 185 -2.81 22.10 -7.23
N ILE A 186 -2.97 20.81 -7.03
CA ILE A 186 -2.86 20.19 -5.72
C ILE A 186 -1.52 19.47 -5.61
N ILE A 187 -0.72 19.89 -4.63
CA ILE A 187 0.50 19.19 -4.19
C ILE A 187 0.14 18.36 -2.97
N LEU A 188 0.29 17.05 -3.05
CA LEU A 188 0.05 16.14 -1.93
C LEU A 188 1.38 15.72 -1.31
N PHE A 189 1.62 16.13 -0.07
CA PHE A 189 2.76 15.70 0.73
C PHE A 189 2.35 14.50 1.60
N ALA A 190 2.86 13.32 1.26
CA ALA A 190 2.44 12.06 1.87
C ALA A 190 3.63 11.17 2.27
N PRO A 191 4.40 11.57 3.30
CA PRO A 191 5.59 10.85 3.71
C PRO A 191 5.28 9.61 4.57
N THR A 192 6.27 8.72 4.67
CA THR A 192 6.32 7.65 5.67
C THR A 192 6.60 8.23 7.07
N PHE A 193 6.02 7.62 8.10
CA PHE A 193 6.38 7.92 9.49
C PHE A 193 7.80 7.43 9.84
N ARG A 194 8.38 8.03 10.86
CA ARG A 194 9.62 7.59 11.51
C ARG A 194 9.29 6.89 12.83
N GLY A 195 10.22 6.11 13.37
CA GLY A 195 10.05 5.33 14.60
C GLY A 195 9.79 3.84 14.37
N GLY A 196 9.82 3.07 15.47
CA GLY A 196 9.79 1.60 15.44
C GLY A 196 8.40 0.96 15.30
N GLY A 197 7.34 1.75 15.15
CA GLY A 197 5.95 1.28 15.04
C GLY A 197 4.97 2.34 15.54
N GLN A 198 3.69 2.00 15.65
CA GLN A 198 2.62 2.94 15.95
C GLN A 198 2.86 3.78 17.21
N LYS A 199 3.39 3.17 18.30
CA LYS A 199 3.60 3.88 19.58
C LYS A 199 4.62 5.01 19.53
N ASN A 200 5.56 4.96 18.59
CA ASN A 200 6.65 5.91 18.45
C ASN A 200 6.66 6.55 17.06
N ALA A 201 5.54 6.47 16.36
CA ALA A 201 5.42 7.05 15.04
C ALA A 201 5.41 8.57 15.14
N HIS A 202 6.26 9.21 14.35
CA HIS A 202 6.39 10.66 14.27
C HIS A 202 6.86 11.06 12.87
N TYR A 203 6.73 12.34 12.54
CA TYR A 203 7.36 12.96 11.41
C TYR A 203 8.05 14.27 11.84
N ASN A 204 9.24 14.54 11.35
CA ASN A 204 9.95 15.77 11.67
C ASN A 204 9.53 16.89 10.71
N TYR A 205 8.54 17.68 11.11
CA TYR A 205 8.06 18.81 10.32
C TYR A 205 9.09 19.95 10.20
N GLY A 206 10.14 19.97 11.04
CA GLY A 206 11.24 20.91 10.95
C GLY A 206 12.06 20.80 9.65
N TRP A 207 11.86 19.78 8.84
CA TRP A 207 12.43 19.68 7.51
C TRP A 207 11.72 20.55 6.47
N LEU A 208 10.53 21.09 6.80
CA LEU A 208 9.71 21.91 5.91
C LEU A 208 9.76 23.39 6.35
N ASP A 209 10.06 24.28 5.43
CA ASP A 209 9.82 25.71 5.61
C ASP A 209 8.43 26.06 5.07
N LEU A 210 7.44 26.12 5.98
CA LEU A 210 6.05 26.42 5.62
C LEU A 210 5.88 27.81 4.99
N LYS A 211 6.76 28.77 5.32
CA LYS A 211 6.72 30.09 4.71
C LYS A 211 7.10 30.02 3.23
N LYS A 212 8.20 29.32 2.91
CA LYS A 212 8.62 29.14 1.53
C LYS A 212 7.59 28.34 0.71
N ILE A 213 7.01 27.28 1.30
CA ILE A 213 5.92 26.53 0.65
C ILE A 213 4.73 27.44 0.37
N TYR A 214 4.32 28.25 1.34
CA TYR A 214 3.21 29.20 1.18
C TYR A 214 3.48 30.23 0.08
N GLU A 215 4.68 30.80 0.05
CA GLU A 215 5.11 31.76 -0.98
C GLU A 215 5.11 31.10 -2.37
N PHE A 216 5.62 29.88 -2.48
CA PHE A 216 5.58 29.09 -3.73
C PHE A 216 4.16 28.83 -4.20
N CYS A 217 3.25 28.44 -3.29
CA CYS A 217 1.87 28.11 -3.66
C CYS A 217 1.16 29.26 -4.38
N GLY A 218 1.42 30.51 -3.97
CA GLY A 218 0.79 31.68 -4.60
C GLY A 218 -0.72 31.52 -4.72
N GLU A 219 -1.27 31.90 -5.86
CA GLU A 219 -2.69 31.69 -6.17
C GLU A 219 -2.95 30.37 -6.93
N ASP A 220 -1.88 29.72 -7.41
CA ASP A 220 -1.97 28.61 -8.36
C ASP A 220 -1.98 27.22 -7.70
N TYR A 221 -1.47 27.12 -6.46
CA TYR A 221 -1.32 25.82 -5.79
C TYR A 221 -1.97 25.76 -4.41
N VAL A 222 -2.32 24.54 -3.99
CA VAL A 222 -2.63 24.19 -2.60
C VAL A 222 -1.75 23.01 -2.20
N PHE A 223 -1.16 23.09 -1.01
CA PHE A 223 -0.30 22.07 -0.42
C PHE A 223 -1.06 21.29 0.65
N LEU A 224 -1.36 20.01 0.38
CA LEU A 224 -2.05 19.12 1.30
C LEU A 224 -1.05 18.27 2.06
N VAL A 225 -1.11 18.30 3.40
CA VAL A 225 -0.27 17.47 4.27
C VAL A 225 -1.05 16.23 4.71
N LYS A 226 -0.66 15.08 4.21
CA LYS A 226 -1.29 13.77 4.51
C LYS A 226 -0.29 12.81 5.11
N VAL A 227 0.05 13.02 6.36
CA VAL A 227 0.94 12.11 7.10
C VAL A 227 0.29 10.75 7.34
N HIS A 228 1.13 9.77 7.66
CA HIS A 228 0.66 8.41 7.95
C HIS A 228 -0.27 8.39 9.17
N PRO A 229 -1.35 7.60 9.20
CA PRO A 229 -2.32 7.54 10.31
C PRO A 229 -1.75 7.13 11.68
N PHE A 230 -0.49 6.70 11.73
CA PHE A 230 0.21 6.40 12.99
C PHE A 230 0.84 7.64 13.63
N VAL A 231 0.93 8.75 12.91
CA VAL A 231 1.47 10.01 13.41
C VAL A 231 0.33 10.75 14.10
N ASP A 232 0.40 10.81 15.42
CA ASP A 232 -0.64 11.46 16.24
C ASP A 232 -0.39 12.97 16.37
N ASP A 233 0.87 13.43 16.18
CA ASP A 233 1.22 14.85 16.24
C ASP A 233 0.83 15.55 14.94
N PRO A 234 -0.14 16.50 14.98
CA PRO A 234 -0.52 17.27 13.79
C PRO A 234 0.61 18.25 13.41
N ILE A 235 0.63 18.62 12.14
CA ILE A 235 1.46 19.72 11.69
C ILE A 235 0.89 21.04 12.22
N ASP A 236 1.75 21.89 12.83
CA ASP A 236 1.36 23.23 13.24
C ASP A 236 1.44 24.21 12.05
N ILE A 237 0.27 24.47 11.42
CA ILE A 237 0.16 25.38 10.30
C ILE A 237 -0.35 26.74 10.81
N PRO A 238 0.49 27.80 10.77
CA PRO A 238 0.04 29.15 11.15
C PRO A 238 -1.23 29.56 10.40
N GLU A 239 -2.18 30.20 11.10
CA GLU A 239 -3.48 30.61 10.56
C GLU A 239 -3.35 31.36 9.21
N LYS A 240 -2.37 32.25 9.09
CA LYS A 240 -2.08 33.03 7.88
C LYS A 240 -1.63 32.19 6.66
N TYR A 241 -1.37 30.88 6.83
CA TYR A 241 -0.96 29.99 5.74
C TYR A 241 -2.04 28.95 5.40
N GLN A 242 -3.14 28.88 6.18
CA GLN A 242 -4.15 27.82 6.05
C GLN A 242 -5.02 27.93 4.80
N ASP A 243 -4.99 29.04 4.11
CA ASP A 243 -5.65 29.22 2.81
C ASP A 243 -4.95 28.43 1.68
N ARG A 244 -3.66 28.11 1.83
CA ARG A 244 -2.84 27.40 0.82
C ARG A 244 -2.21 26.13 1.31
N ILE A 245 -1.98 25.97 2.63
CA ILE A 245 -1.44 24.78 3.25
C ILE A 245 -2.52 24.18 4.14
N LYS A 246 -2.91 22.93 3.90
CA LYS A 246 -4.03 22.28 4.61
C LYS A 246 -3.62 20.95 5.21
N ASP A 247 -4.03 20.71 6.45
CA ASP A 247 -3.86 19.40 7.10
C ASP A 247 -4.95 18.44 6.65
N PHE A 248 -4.54 17.39 5.94
CA PHE A 248 -5.38 16.29 5.46
C PHE A 248 -5.05 14.96 6.15
N ALA A 249 -4.36 15.00 7.32
CA ALA A 249 -4.00 13.79 8.06
C ALA A 249 -5.22 12.90 8.35
N ALA A 250 -6.37 13.50 8.68
CA ALA A 250 -7.63 12.81 8.96
C ALA A 250 -8.38 12.31 7.72
N TYR A 251 -7.98 12.68 6.49
CA TYR A 251 -8.67 12.24 5.29
C TYR A 251 -8.66 10.70 5.18
N PRO A 252 -9.82 10.05 4.97
CA PRO A 252 -9.94 8.59 5.18
C PRO A 252 -9.05 7.75 4.27
N ASN A 253 -9.01 8.04 2.97
CA ASN A 253 -8.35 7.21 1.98
C ASN A 253 -7.44 8.04 1.06
N ILE A 254 -6.13 7.87 1.21
CA ILE A 254 -5.15 8.57 0.40
C ILE A 254 -5.30 8.26 -1.10
N ASN A 255 -5.76 7.07 -1.47
CA ASN A 255 -5.89 6.67 -2.87
C ASN A 255 -6.92 7.53 -3.61
N ASP A 256 -7.96 7.99 -2.92
CA ASP A 256 -8.96 8.86 -3.52
C ASP A 256 -8.40 10.26 -3.79
N LEU A 257 -7.48 10.74 -2.94
CA LEU A 257 -6.79 12.02 -3.16
C LEU A 257 -5.93 12.03 -4.43
N TYR A 258 -5.45 10.88 -4.89
CA TYR A 258 -4.62 10.80 -6.09
C TYR A 258 -5.35 11.29 -7.34
N TYR A 259 -6.67 11.16 -7.38
CA TYR A 259 -7.46 11.63 -8.51
C TYR A 259 -7.39 13.16 -8.70
N VAL A 260 -7.23 13.90 -7.62
CA VAL A 260 -7.15 15.37 -7.63
C VAL A 260 -5.72 15.90 -7.45
N THR A 261 -4.75 15.05 -7.14
CA THR A 261 -3.35 15.43 -6.92
C THR A 261 -2.64 15.67 -8.25
N ASP A 262 -2.00 16.80 -8.41
CA ASP A 262 -1.16 17.13 -9.58
C ASP A 262 0.31 16.77 -9.37
N ILE A 263 0.82 16.90 -8.14
CA ILE A 263 2.20 16.55 -7.77
C ILE A 263 2.17 15.78 -6.46
N LEU A 264 2.76 14.59 -6.43
CA LEU A 264 2.98 13.84 -5.20
C LEU A 264 4.40 14.12 -4.68
N ILE A 265 4.50 14.53 -3.41
CA ILE A 265 5.76 14.53 -2.67
C ILE A 265 5.69 13.40 -1.65
N THR A 266 6.58 12.46 -1.75
CA THR A 266 6.67 11.29 -0.86
C THR A 266 8.12 11.01 -0.46
N ASP A 267 8.39 9.87 0.14
CA ASP A 267 9.73 9.46 0.55
C ASP A 267 9.94 7.94 0.36
N TYR A 268 9.99 7.15 1.43
CA TYR A 268 10.15 5.68 1.40
C TYR A 268 8.81 4.93 1.39
N SER A 269 7.70 5.64 1.21
CA SER A 269 6.37 5.05 1.14
C SER A 269 6.17 4.30 -0.18
N SER A 270 5.38 3.23 -0.16
CA SER A 270 4.97 2.53 -1.39
C SER A 270 3.84 3.23 -2.14
N ASN A 271 3.36 4.36 -1.66
CA ASN A 271 2.24 5.11 -2.25
C ASN A 271 2.53 5.63 -3.68
N TYR A 272 3.81 5.79 -4.02
CA TYR A 272 4.20 6.16 -5.39
C TYR A 272 3.78 5.11 -6.43
N PHE A 273 3.67 3.83 -6.04
CA PHE A 273 3.26 2.77 -6.95
C PHE A 273 1.86 3.01 -7.48
N GLU A 274 0.90 3.26 -6.58
CA GLU A 274 -0.47 3.55 -6.97
C GLU A 274 -0.60 4.87 -7.71
N TYR A 275 0.06 5.91 -7.17
CA TYR A 275 -0.01 7.24 -7.76
C TYR A 275 0.60 7.30 -9.18
N SER A 276 1.61 6.48 -9.46
CA SER A 276 2.22 6.46 -10.80
C SER A 276 1.23 6.15 -11.93
N LEU A 277 0.12 5.42 -11.62
CA LEU A 277 -0.98 5.20 -12.58
C LEU A 277 -1.63 6.51 -13.08
N MET A 278 -1.53 7.59 -12.31
CA MET A 278 -2.00 8.91 -12.72
C MET A 278 -1.08 9.55 -13.77
N LYS A 279 0.13 9.02 -14.00
CA LYS A 279 1.15 9.53 -14.93
C LYS A 279 1.47 11.01 -14.69
N ARG A 280 1.53 11.41 -13.41
CA ARG A 280 1.79 12.76 -12.94
C ARG A 280 3.10 12.83 -12.15
N PRO A 281 3.67 14.03 -11.93
CA PRO A 281 4.92 14.23 -11.20
C PRO A 281 4.98 13.58 -9.83
N ILE A 282 6.12 12.95 -9.52
CA ILE A 282 6.47 12.43 -8.20
C ILE A 282 7.82 13.00 -7.79
N LEU A 283 7.88 13.60 -6.60
CA LEU A 283 9.12 14.02 -5.95
C LEU A 283 9.36 13.17 -4.71
N PHE A 284 10.60 12.75 -4.51
CA PHE A 284 11.01 11.96 -3.35
C PHE A 284 11.83 12.85 -2.42
N PHE A 285 11.20 13.33 -1.34
CA PHE A 285 11.86 14.15 -0.33
C PHE A 285 12.45 13.27 0.78
N THR A 286 13.77 13.14 0.80
CA THR A 286 14.49 12.15 1.62
C THR A 286 15.61 12.76 2.47
N PRO A 287 15.32 13.78 3.33
CA PRO A 287 16.33 14.52 4.08
C PRO A 287 17.12 13.67 5.09
N ASP A 288 16.61 12.50 5.45
CA ASP A 288 17.25 11.56 6.38
C ASP A 288 17.63 10.23 5.69
N ARG A 289 17.84 10.22 4.38
CA ARG A 289 17.98 8.99 3.59
C ARG A 289 19.01 8.02 4.15
N GLU A 290 20.21 8.45 4.43
CA GLU A 290 21.26 7.57 4.95
C GLU A 290 20.88 6.93 6.29
N ILE A 291 20.30 7.73 7.20
CA ILE A 291 19.85 7.25 8.52
C ILE A 291 18.69 6.25 8.35
N TYR A 292 17.74 6.56 7.47
CA TYR A 292 16.59 5.68 7.24
C TYR A 292 17.01 4.35 6.62
N GLU A 293 17.86 4.38 5.61
CA GLU A 293 18.38 3.17 4.94
C GLU A 293 19.17 2.28 5.90
N LEU A 294 19.98 2.87 6.78
CA LEU A 294 20.75 2.14 7.79
C LEU A 294 19.87 1.57 8.91
N SER A 295 18.92 2.36 9.43
CA SER A 295 18.12 1.98 10.60
C SER A 295 16.94 1.09 10.27
N ARG A 296 16.07 1.54 9.37
CA ARG A 296 14.87 0.81 8.94
C ARG A 296 15.19 -0.28 7.92
N GLY A 297 16.15 0.01 7.06
CA GLY A 297 16.58 -0.81 5.95
C GLY A 297 15.67 -0.71 4.75
N VAL A 298 16.31 -0.65 3.61
CA VAL A 298 15.68 -0.73 2.31
C VAL A 298 16.17 -1.98 1.58
N HIS A 299 15.32 -2.56 0.77
CA HIS A 299 15.68 -3.63 -0.15
C HIS A 299 16.16 -3.06 -1.49
N ARG A 300 15.60 -1.91 -1.87
CA ARG A 300 15.96 -1.18 -3.09
C ARG A 300 16.28 0.27 -2.72
N SER A 301 17.40 0.78 -3.20
CA SER A 301 17.79 2.18 -2.97
C SER A 301 16.79 3.14 -3.59
N VAL A 302 16.33 4.12 -2.81
CA VAL A 302 15.45 5.17 -3.31
C VAL A 302 16.13 5.94 -4.43
N LYS A 303 17.40 6.28 -4.27
CA LYS A 303 18.17 7.04 -5.25
C LYS A 303 18.25 6.36 -6.62
N GLU A 304 18.31 5.03 -6.64
CA GLU A 304 18.46 4.24 -7.87
C GLU A 304 17.09 3.86 -8.50
N CYS A 305 16.08 3.65 -7.68
CA CYS A 305 14.83 3.01 -8.12
C CYS A 305 13.60 3.91 -8.03
N ALA A 306 13.71 5.15 -7.52
CA ALA A 306 12.58 6.05 -7.43
C ALA A 306 12.10 6.49 -8.82
N PRO A 307 10.80 6.35 -9.12
CA PRO A 307 10.23 6.81 -10.39
C PRO A 307 9.92 8.31 -10.35
N GLY A 308 10.94 9.13 -10.15
CA GLY A 308 10.84 10.58 -10.06
C GLY A 308 12.14 11.20 -9.54
N LYS A 309 12.14 12.50 -9.35
CA LYS A 309 13.30 13.22 -8.84
C LYS A 309 13.44 13.00 -7.33
N VAL A 310 14.65 12.67 -6.89
CA VAL A 310 15.02 12.53 -5.47
C VAL A 310 15.67 13.82 -5.00
N CYS A 311 15.15 14.38 -3.91
CA CYS A 311 15.59 15.60 -3.25
C CYS A 311 16.01 15.25 -1.82
N ASP A 312 17.28 15.38 -1.52
CA ASP A 312 17.84 15.06 -0.20
C ASP A 312 17.79 16.28 0.75
N THR A 313 17.52 17.48 0.20
CA THR A 313 17.36 18.72 0.99
C THR A 313 16.06 19.43 0.64
N PHE A 314 15.62 20.34 1.53
CA PHE A 314 14.43 21.14 1.27
C PHE A 314 14.67 22.15 0.12
N GLU A 315 15.88 22.64 0.00
CA GLU A 315 16.30 23.53 -1.10
C GLU A 315 16.17 22.83 -2.45
N GLU A 316 16.67 21.59 -2.57
CA GLU A 316 16.51 20.78 -3.79
C GLU A 316 15.03 20.51 -4.12
N LEU A 317 14.19 20.27 -3.08
CA LEU A 317 12.75 20.10 -3.28
C LEU A 317 12.09 21.37 -3.84
N MET A 318 12.42 22.53 -3.28
CA MET A 318 11.88 23.80 -3.75
C MET A 318 12.37 24.13 -5.16
N GLU A 319 13.65 23.93 -5.44
CA GLU A 319 14.23 24.11 -6.78
C GLU A 319 13.52 23.20 -7.82
N ALA A 320 13.24 21.93 -7.46
CA ALA A 320 12.52 21.02 -8.34
C ALA A 320 11.08 21.50 -8.63
N LEU A 321 10.39 22.04 -7.63
CA LEU A 321 9.04 22.61 -7.79
C LEU A 321 9.05 23.86 -8.66
N GLU A 322 9.95 24.81 -8.38
CA GLU A 322 10.07 26.10 -9.10
C GLU A 322 10.44 25.90 -10.57
N ASN A 323 11.39 24.99 -10.85
CA ASN A 323 11.84 24.69 -12.20
C ASN A 323 10.99 23.65 -12.92
N GLN A 324 9.98 23.06 -12.26
CA GLN A 324 9.16 21.96 -12.75
C GLN A 324 10.02 20.74 -13.21
N ASP A 325 11.14 20.54 -12.53
CA ASP A 325 12.09 19.48 -12.82
C ASP A 325 11.70 18.22 -12.02
N TYR A 326 10.79 17.43 -12.57
CA TYR A 326 10.22 16.25 -11.93
C TYR A 326 10.81 14.94 -12.42
N GLU A 327 11.68 14.97 -13.43
CA GLU A 327 12.16 13.76 -14.12
C GLU A 327 10.99 12.84 -14.53
N ILE A 328 9.97 13.42 -15.14
CA ILE A 328 8.68 12.76 -15.42
C ILE A 328 8.82 11.50 -16.29
N GLU A 329 9.85 11.40 -17.10
CA GLU A 329 10.17 10.23 -17.93
C GLU A 329 10.38 8.98 -17.07
N LYS A 330 10.89 9.15 -15.84
CA LYS A 330 11.03 8.03 -14.89
C LYS A 330 9.67 7.48 -14.47
N VAL A 331 8.65 8.35 -14.30
CA VAL A 331 7.28 7.91 -14.03
C VAL A 331 6.72 7.12 -15.19
N TYR A 332 6.87 7.62 -16.42
CA TYR A 332 6.35 6.94 -17.60
C TYR A 332 7.01 5.57 -17.81
N LYS A 333 8.33 5.51 -17.68
CA LYS A 333 9.07 4.25 -17.73
C LYS A 333 8.60 3.28 -16.64
N PHE A 334 8.43 3.75 -15.41
CA PHE A 334 7.94 2.93 -14.32
C PHE A 334 6.53 2.37 -14.59
N VAL A 335 5.64 3.18 -15.16
CA VAL A 335 4.28 2.75 -15.54
C VAL A 335 4.35 1.70 -16.66
N GLU A 336 5.18 1.89 -17.67
CA GLU A 336 5.39 0.91 -18.72
C GLU A 336 5.91 -0.44 -18.17
N GLU A 337 6.89 -0.41 -17.28
CA GLU A 337 7.47 -1.61 -16.67
C GLU A 337 6.50 -2.33 -15.73
N ASN A 338 5.71 -1.60 -14.96
CA ASN A 338 4.91 -2.18 -13.87
C ASN A 338 3.41 -2.33 -14.19
N PHE A 339 2.90 -1.63 -15.19
CA PHE A 339 1.47 -1.60 -15.52
C PHE A 339 1.15 -1.85 -17.00
N ALA A 340 2.12 -2.29 -17.82
CA ALA A 340 1.89 -2.53 -19.24
C ALA A 340 0.74 -3.51 -19.52
N ASP A 341 0.64 -4.56 -18.69
CA ASP A 341 -0.40 -5.61 -18.81
C ASP A 341 -1.59 -5.38 -17.85
N TYR A 342 -1.63 -4.24 -17.15
CA TYR A 342 -2.67 -3.93 -16.18
C TYR A 342 -3.86 -3.28 -16.87
N ASP A 343 -5.01 -3.95 -16.80
CA ASP A 343 -6.26 -3.59 -17.49
C ASP A 343 -7.42 -3.29 -16.52
N GLY A 344 -7.15 -3.14 -15.21
CA GLY A 344 -8.18 -2.89 -14.21
C GLY A 344 -9.00 -4.14 -13.81
N HIS A 345 -8.51 -5.34 -14.12
CA HIS A 345 -9.20 -6.61 -13.83
C HIS A 345 -8.36 -7.56 -12.96
N ALA A 346 -7.56 -7.03 -12.04
CA ALA A 346 -6.71 -7.84 -11.17
C ALA A 346 -7.53 -8.77 -10.25
N ALA A 347 -8.66 -8.30 -9.75
CA ALA A 347 -9.57 -9.12 -8.93
C ALA A 347 -10.13 -10.29 -9.73
N ASP A 348 -10.56 -10.07 -10.96
CA ASP A 348 -11.05 -11.14 -11.85
C ASP A 348 -9.96 -12.17 -12.14
N LYS A 349 -8.78 -11.72 -12.56
CA LYS A 349 -7.64 -12.59 -12.85
C LYS A 349 -7.25 -13.45 -11.63
N ALA A 350 -7.24 -12.85 -10.43
CA ALA A 350 -6.95 -13.59 -9.21
C ALA A 350 -8.02 -14.65 -8.91
N ILE A 351 -9.30 -14.31 -9.02
CA ILE A 351 -10.41 -15.24 -8.82
C ILE A 351 -10.35 -16.37 -9.83
N ASP A 352 -10.16 -16.06 -11.11
CA ASP A 352 -10.16 -17.06 -12.18
C ASP A 352 -9.02 -18.06 -12.02
N GLN A 353 -7.79 -17.59 -11.81
CA GLN A 353 -6.62 -18.45 -11.68
C GLN A 353 -6.64 -19.28 -10.38
N ILE A 354 -7.10 -18.72 -9.25
CA ILE A 354 -7.03 -19.39 -7.95
C ILE A 354 -8.25 -20.26 -7.68
N LEU A 355 -9.45 -19.74 -7.92
CA LEU A 355 -10.71 -20.37 -7.50
C LEU A 355 -11.38 -21.15 -8.63
N LEU A 356 -11.34 -20.63 -9.86
CA LEU A 356 -12.01 -21.24 -11.01
C LEU A 356 -11.06 -22.09 -11.87
N LYS A 357 -9.75 -21.88 -11.73
CA LYS A 357 -8.70 -22.59 -12.48
C LYS A 357 -8.87 -22.46 -13.99
N MET A 358 -9.20 -21.26 -14.41
CA MET A 358 -9.37 -20.89 -15.82
C MET A 358 -8.10 -20.31 -16.39
#